data_ab3da66114effeabbb80c8f0df67b539
#
_entry.id   ab3da66114effeabbb80c8f0df67b539
#
_cell.length_a   1.000
_cell.length_b   1.000
_cell.length_c   1.000
_cell.angle_alpha   90.00
_cell.angle_beta   90.00
_cell.angle_gamma   90.00
#
_symmetry.space_group_name_H-M   'P 1'
#
loop_
_entity.id
_entity.type
_entity.pdbx_description
1 polymer ?
#
loop_
_entity_poly.entity_id
_entity_poly.type
_entity_poly.pdbx_seq_one_letter_code
_entity_poly.pdbx_strand_id
1 'polypeptide(L)'
;QLTTDVGPVIDAEAQQNLLAHIEKMKSAAKSFHEVKLAADVDPQNATFVRPILFELNDLSELKREVFGPVLHVVRYRAGELDSLIDQINGKGYALTHGIHSRIDETVNHICNRIEAGNVYVNRNIVGAVVGVQPFGGHGLSGTGPKAGGPFYLQRLCRLNGWIAPELTKIGEADEAALKRLEAVLHELPLNQQEKLAAAAALGQVRFRTLRNAEAVLPGPTGERNAASWRAPKRVWLYGGSLAASFDALAQLAASGITAVVSDQHPLAAYSGQLDGLL
;
A
#
# COMPACT_ATOMS: atom_id res chain seq x y z
N GLN A 1 -6.03 -6.43 -35.15
CA GLN A 1 -5.29 -5.47 -36.00
C GLN A 1 -4.34 -4.64 -35.13
N LEU A 2 -3.21 -4.21 -35.70
CA LEU A 2 -2.22 -3.39 -34.97
C LEU A 2 -2.73 -2.01 -34.52
N THR A 3 -3.86 -1.59 -35.07
CA THR A 3 -4.54 -0.31 -34.76
C THR A 3 -5.65 -0.46 -33.71
N THR A 4 -5.82 -1.63 -33.11
CA THR A 4 -6.88 -1.88 -32.13
C THR A 4 -6.39 -1.48 -30.75
N ASP A 5 -7.08 -0.56 -30.08
CA ASP A 5 -6.71 -0.05 -28.73
C ASP A 5 -7.05 -1.05 -27.62
N VAL A 6 -8.08 -1.88 -27.81
CA VAL A 6 -8.54 -2.87 -26.82
C VAL A 6 -8.57 -4.25 -27.46
N GLY A 7 -7.70 -5.14 -26.99
CA GLY A 7 -7.63 -6.54 -27.42
C GLY A 7 -8.68 -7.45 -26.74
N PRO A 8 -8.70 -8.75 -27.09
CA PRO A 8 -9.52 -9.74 -26.39
C PRO A 8 -9.03 -9.94 -24.96
N VAL A 9 -9.94 -10.35 -24.07
CA VAL A 9 -9.57 -10.79 -22.73
C VAL A 9 -8.93 -12.17 -22.77
N ILE A 10 -8.26 -12.57 -21.68
CA ILE A 10 -7.32 -13.69 -21.67
C ILE A 10 -7.94 -15.03 -22.08
N ASP A 11 -9.18 -15.30 -21.67
CA ASP A 11 -9.89 -16.55 -21.95
C ASP A 11 -11.42 -16.40 -21.90
N ALA A 12 -12.13 -17.49 -22.18
CA ALA A 12 -13.58 -17.53 -22.17
C ALA A 12 -14.19 -17.38 -20.77
N GLU A 13 -13.52 -17.84 -19.73
CA GLU A 13 -13.98 -17.67 -18.35
C GLU A 13 -13.97 -16.20 -17.95
N ALA A 14 -12.88 -15.49 -18.23
CA ALA A 14 -12.78 -14.04 -18.01
C ALA A 14 -13.86 -13.29 -18.79
N GLN A 15 -14.11 -13.65 -20.06
CA GLN A 15 -15.17 -13.05 -20.85
C GLN A 15 -16.55 -13.27 -20.22
N GLN A 16 -16.90 -14.49 -19.81
CA GLN A 16 -18.18 -14.81 -19.20
C GLN A 16 -18.38 -14.04 -17.88
N ASN A 17 -17.36 -13.97 -17.04
CA ASN A 17 -17.39 -13.23 -15.79
C ASN A 17 -17.63 -11.72 -16.01
N LEU A 18 -17.01 -11.15 -17.04
CA LEU A 18 -17.21 -9.74 -17.40
C LEU A 18 -18.60 -9.50 -17.97
N LEU A 19 -19.08 -10.34 -18.86
CA LEU A 19 -20.44 -10.23 -19.43
C LEU A 19 -21.50 -10.35 -18.34
N ALA A 20 -21.36 -11.29 -17.40
CA ALA A 20 -22.26 -11.43 -16.25
C ALA A 20 -22.24 -10.16 -15.35
N HIS A 21 -21.06 -9.59 -15.12
CA HIS A 21 -20.94 -8.33 -14.39
C HIS A 21 -21.63 -7.18 -15.14
N ILE A 22 -21.40 -7.06 -16.45
CA ILE A 22 -22.01 -6.03 -17.30
C ILE A 22 -23.53 -6.10 -17.25
N GLU A 23 -24.12 -7.28 -17.42
CA GLU A 23 -25.58 -7.45 -17.38
C GLU A 23 -26.16 -7.07 -16.01
N LYS A 24 -25.50 -7.48 -14.92
CA LYS A 24 -25.86 -7.06 -13.57
C LYS A 24 -25.81 -5.53 -13.42
N MET A 25 -24.76 -4.89 -13.90
CA MET A 25 -24.55 -3.45 -13.76
C MET A 25 -25.50 -2.63 -14.63
N LYS A 26 -25.92 -3.12 -15.80
CA LYS A 26 -26.93 -2.45 -16.63
C LYS A 26 -28.26 -2.21 -15.90
N SER A 27 -28.61 -3.10 -14.96
CA SER A 27 -29.83 -2.95 -14.15
C SER A 27 -29.61 -2.18 -12.85
N ALA A 28 -28.39 -2.08 -12.34
CA ALA A 28 -28.11 -1.50 -11.02
C ALA A 28 -27.51 -0.08 -11.09
N ALA A 29 -26.71 0.22 -12.12
CA ALA A 29 -26.03 1.49 -12.28
C ALA A 29 -27.01 2.63 -12.59
N LYS A 30 -26.62 3.85 -12.23
CA LYS A 30 -27.38 5.05 -12.55
C LYS A 30 -27.53 5.31 -14.03
N SER A 31 -26.44 5.06 -14.78
CA SER A 31 -26.40 5.13 -16.25
C SER A 31 -25.23 4.33 -16.77
N PHE A 32 -25.27 4.01 -18.06
CA PHE A 32 -24.13 3.37 -18.73
C PHE A 32 -23.98 3.86 -20.18
N HIS A 33 -22.75 3.71 -20.67
CA HIS A 33 -22.42 3.98 -22.07
C HIS A 33 -21.54 2.84 -22.60
N GLU A 34 -22.02 2.14 -23.62
CA GLU A 34 -21.31 1.05 -24.29
C GLU A 34 -20.75 1.52 -25.65
N VAL A 35 -19.48 1.23 -25.90
CA VAL A 35 -18.83 1.57 -27.16
C VAL A 35 -19.39 0.69 -28.27
N LYS A 36 -19.77 1.30 -29.39
CA LYS A 36 -20.21 0.57 -30.60
C LYS A 36 -18.97 -0.04 -31.28
N LEU A 37 -19.03 -1.33 -31.59
CA LEU A 37 -18.00 -1.96 -32.41
C LEU A 37 -18.12 -1.48 -33.86
N ALA A 38 -16.99 -1.45 -34.55
CA ALA A 38 -16.99 -1.30 -36.01
C ALA A 38 -17.73 -2.48 -36.68
N ALA A 39 -18.35 -2.23 -37.83
CA ALA A 39 -19.21 -3.20 -38.48
C ALA A 39 -18.49 -4.48 -38.93
N ASP A 40 -17.17 -4.43 -39.09
CA ASP A 40 -16.28 -5.53 -39.48
C ASP A 40 -15.73 -6.35 -38.32
N VAL A 41 -16.08 -6.01 -37.09
CA VAL A 41 -15.66 -6.75 -35.90
C VAL A 41 -16.74 -7.71 -35.43
N ASP A 42 -16.47 -9.00 -35.58
CA ASP A 42 -17.31 -10.05 -34.98
C ASP A 42 -16.83 -10.38 -33.58
N PRO A 43 -17.60 -10.02 -32.53
CA PRO A 43 -17.23 -10.30 -31.17
C PRO A 43 -17.27 -11.79 -30.81
N GLN A 44 -17.85 -12.65 -31.69
CA GLN A 44 -17.94 -14.10 -31.45
C GLN A 44 -16.68 -14.86 -31.89
N ASN A 45 -15.82 -14.25 -32.71
CA ASN A 45 -14.59 -14.89 -33.20
C ASN A 45 -13.43 -14.91 -32.21
N ALA A 46 -13.57 -14.28 -31.04
CA ALA A 46 -12.57 -14.30 -29.94
C ALA A 46 -13.21 -13.84 -28.63
N THR A 47 -12.43 -13.82 -27.57
CA THR A 47 -12.87 -13.41 -26.23
C THR A 47 -12.95 -11.89 -26.07
N PHE A 48 -13.60 -11.21 -27.02
CA PHE A 48 -13.78 -9.76 -26.94
C PHE A 48 -14.89 -9.36 -25.96
N VAL A 49 -14.64 -8.29 -25.23
CA VAL A 49 -15.63 -7.59 -24.39
C VAL A 49 -15.66 -6.13 -24.85
N ARG A 50 -16.85 -5.60 -25.12
CA ARG A 50 -17.00 -4.19 -25.51
C ARG A 50 -16.62 -3.29 -24.35
N PRO A 51 -15.81 -2.25 -24.59
CA PRO A 51 -15.60 -1.23 -23.58
C PRO A 51 -16.92 -0.59 -23.15
N ILE A 52 -17.15 -0.53 -21.85
CA ILE A 52 -18.37 0.03 -21.27
C ILE A 52 -18.03 0.88 -20.04
N LEU A 53 -18.75 1.99 -19.90
CA LEU A 53 -18.70 2.87 -18.75
C LEU A 53 -20.01 2.76 -17.97
N PHE A 54 -19.91 2.62 -16.64
CA PHE A 54 -21.03 2.71 -15.72
C PHE A 54 -20.86 3.89 -14.79
N GLU A 55 -21.87 4.74 -14.65
CA GLU A 55 -21.97 5.72 -13.55
C GLU A 55 -22.70 5.05 -12.40
N LEU A 56 -22.02 4.90 -11.27
CA LEU A 56 -22.55 4.31 -10.04
C LEU A 56 -23.11 5.39 -9.13
N ASN A 57 -24.06 5.03 -8.26
CA ASN A 57 -24.55 5.94 -7.24
C ASN A 57 -23.55 6.06 -6.08
N ASP A 58 -22.87 4.96 -5.73
CA ASP A 58 -21.90 4.88 -4.64
C ASP A 58 -20.84 3.82 -4.90
N LEU A 59 -19.62 4.01 -4.36
CA LEU A 59 -18.52 3.08 -4.51
C LEU A 59 -18.81 1.70 -3.88
N SER A 60 -19.74 1.61 -2.93
CA SER A 60 -20.14 0.34 -2.31
C SER A 60 -20.78 -0.64 -3.29
N GLU A 61 -21.30 -0.18 -4.43
CA GLU A 61 -21.84 -1.02 -5.49
C GLU A 61 -20.76 -1.89 -6.16
N LEU A 62 -19.50 -1.42 -6.17
CA LEU A 62 -18.35 -2.16 -6.68
C LEU A 62 -17.78 -3.06 -5.57
N LYS A 63 -18.13 -4.34 -5.60
CA LYS A 63 -17.78 -5.29 -4.52
C LYS A 63 -16.37 -5.89 -4.65
N ARG A 64 -15.85 -6.01 -5.86
CA ARG A 64 -14.57 -6.63 -6.19
C ARG A 64 -13.94 -5.94 -7.39
N GLU A 65 -12.66 -6.21 -7.61
CA GLU A 65 -11.98 -5.84 -8.85
C GLU A 65 -12.71 -6.46 -10.07
N VAL A 66 -12.87 -5.66 -11.11
CA VAL A 66 -13.43 -6.08 -12.39
C VAL A 66 -12.34 -5.94 -13.44
N PHE A 67 -11.68 -7.05 -13.76
CA PHE A 67 -10.48 -7.05 -14.58
C PHE A 67 -10.83 -7.15 -16.05
N GLY A 68 -11.01 -6.00 -16.71
CA GLY A 68 -11.39 -5.92 -18.13
C GLY A 68 -11.76 -4.50 -18.55
N PRO A 69 -12.26 -4.31 -19.78
CA PRO A 69 -12.57 -3.00 -20.36
C PRO A 69 -13.89 -2.41 -19.81
N VAL A 70 -14.03 -2.38 -18.50
CA VAL A 70 -15.20 -1.86 -17.78
C VAL A 70 -14.78 -0.72 -16.88
N LEU A 71 -15.23 0.50 -17.18
CA LEU A 71 -14.96 1.69 -16.39
C LEU A 71 -16.14 1.97 -15.45
N HIS A 72 -15.85 2.15 -14.15
CA HIS A 72 -16.83 2.59 -13.18
C HIS A 72 -16.52 4.03 -12.76
N VAL A 73 -17.53 4.88 -12.76
CA VAL A 73 -17.45 6.30 -12.41
C VAL A 73 -18.35 6.56 -11.20
N VAL A 74 -17.78 7.16 -10.17
CA VAL A 74 -18.51 7.62 -8.98
C VAL A 74 -18.32 9.13 -8.86
N ARG A 75 -19.42 9.88 -8.71
CA ARG A 75 -19.36 11.30 -8.41
C ARG A 75 -19.47 11.51 -6.91
N TYR A 76 -18.62 12.36 -6.37
CA TYR A 76 -18.63 12.70 -4.95
C TYR A 76 -18.65 14.21 -4.75
N ARG A 77 -19.10 14.67 -3.60
CA ARG A 77 -19.07 16.09 -3.22
C ARG A 77 -17.71 16.48 -2.70
N ALA A 78 -17.27 17.70 -2.92
CA ALA A 78 -15.96 18.18 -2.50
C ALA A 78 -15.67 17.95 -1.00
N GLY A 79 -16.68 18.05 -0.13
CA GLY A 79 -16.53 17.79 1.30
C GLY A 79 -16.48 16.30 1.71
N GLU A 80 -16.64 15.38 0.76
CA GLU A 80 -16.68 13.93 1.02
C GLU A 80 -15.37 13.23 0.63
N LEU A 81 -14.33 13.96 0.27
CA LEU A 81 -13.05 13.39 -0.21
C LEU A 81 -12.44 12.41 0.78
N ASP A 82 -12.45 12.74 2.06
CA ASP A 82 -11.88 11.88 3.11
C ASP A 82 -12.63 10.56 3.24
N SER A 83 -13.95 10.61 3.26
CA SER A 83 -14.80 9.44 3.27
C SER A 83 -14.60 8.56 2.03
N LEU A 84 -14.41 9.17 0.86
CA LEU A 84 -14.13 8.45 -0.37
C LEU A 84 -12.76 7.74 -0.31
N ILE A 85 -11.71 8.41 0.20
CA ILE A 85 -10.39 7.80 0.38
C ILE A 85 -10.50 6.59 1.32
N ASP A 86 -11.23 6.71 2.43
CA ASP A 86 -11.42 5.61 3.38
C ASP A 86 -12.20 4.44 2.75
N GLN A 87 -13.20 4.73 1.92
CA GLN A 87 -13.92 3.70 1.16
C GLN A 87 -13.00 2.99 0.14
N ILE A 88 -12.15 3.73 -0.58
CA ILE A 88 -11.18 3.16 -1.53
C ILE A 88 -10.21 2.24 -0.79
N ASN A 89 -9.60 2.72 0.29
CA ASN A 89 -8.68 1.94 1.11
C ASN A 89 -9.36 0.68 1.68
N GLY A 90 -10.61 0.80 2.10
CA GLY A 90 -11.41 -0.32 2.63
C GLY A 90 -11.70 -1.43 1.61
N LYS A 91 -11.52 -1.19 0.30
CA LYS A 91 -11.61 -2.25 -0.72
C LYS A 91 -10.44 -3.24 -0.67
N GLY A 92 -9.30 -2.84 -0.12
CA GLY A 92 -8.11 -3.68 0.02
C GLY A 92 -7.28 -3.84 -1.26
N TYR A 93 -7.73 -3.35 -2.41
CA TYR A 93 -6.94 -3.31 -3.65
C TYR A 93 -6.03 -2.09 -3.65
N ALA A 94 -4.73 -2.30 -3.71
CA ALA A 94 -3.73 -1.28 -3.45
C ALA A 94 -2.53 -1.33 -4.43
N LEU A 95 -2.80 -1.49 -5.72
CA LEU A 95 -1.74 -1.51 -6.74
C LEU A 95 -1.41 -0.11 -7.23
N THR A 96 -2.34 0.54 -7.94
CA THR A 96 -2.13 1.88 -8.52
C THR A 96 -3.27 2.82 -8.14
N HIS A 97 -2.92 4.08 -7.97
CA HIS A 97 -3.87 5.17 -7.79
C HIS A 97 -3.44 6.39 -8.60
N GLY A 98 -4.36 7.00 -9.36
CA GLY A 98 -4.12 8.18 -10.15
C GLY A 98 -4.80 9.40 -9.57
N ILE A 99 -4.09 10.52 -9.57
CA ILE A 99 -4.62 11.81 -9.11
C ILE A 99 -4.44 12.83 -10.24
N HIS A 100 -5.52 13.47 -10.65
CA HIS A 100 -5.48 14.58 -11.60
C HIS A 100 -5.99 15.85 -10.93
N SER A 101 -5.07 16.70 -10.52
CA SER A 101 -5.36 17.96 -9.84
C SER A 101 -4.22 18.96 -10.06
N ARG A 102 -4.56 20.26 -10.07
CA ARG A 102 -3.60 21.37 -10.07
C ARG A 102 -3.45 22.01 -8.69
N ILE A 103 -4.10 21.45 -7.68
CA ILE A 103 -4.08 21.95 -6.29
C ILE A 103 -3.15 21.05 -5.49
N ASP A 104 -1.96 21.54 -5.16
CA ASP A 104 -0.92 20.76 -4.48
C ASP A 104 -1.36 20.26 -3.10
N GLU A 105 -2.11 21.05 -2.35
CA GLU A 105 -2.66 20.61 -1.05
C GLU A 105 -3.56 19.38 -1.20
N THR A 106 -4.41 19.36 -2.21
CA THR A 106 -5.27 18.20 -2.50
C THR A 106 -4.45 16.98 -2.91
N VAL A 107 -3.45 17.18 -3.78
CA VAL A 107 -2.54 16.10 -4.19
C VAL A 107 -1.82 15.52 -2.99
N ASN A 108 -1.20 16.36 -2.16
CA ASN A 108 -0.47 15.93 -0.98
C ASN A 108 -1.39 15.25 0.04
N HIS A 109 -2.59 15.77 0.24
CA HIS A 109 -3.58 15.18 1.13
C HIS A 109 -3.95 13.76 0.69
N ILE A 110 -4.27 13.55 -0.59
CA ILE A 110 -4.58 12.23 -1.12
C ILE A 110 -3.35 11.30 -1.04
N CYS A 111 -2.17 11.76 -1.49
CA CYS A 111 -0.94 10.98 -1.45
C CYS A 111 -0.61 10.46 -0.05
N ASN A 112 -0.88 11.25 0.98
CA ASN A 112 -0.58 10.88 2.37
C ASN A 112 -1.57 9.87 2.95
N ARG A 113 -2.79 9.78 2.41
CA ARG A 113 -3.86 8.94 2.96
C ARG A 113 -4.17 7.70 2.14
N ILE A 114 -3.97 7.76 0.81
CA ILE A 114 -4.31 6.63 -0.06
C ILE A 114 -3.36 5.46 0.16
N GLU A 115 -3.91 4.27 0.34
CA GLU A 115 -3.14 3.04 0.52
C GLU A 115 -2.93 2.36 -0.85
N ALA A 116 -2.06 2.92 -1.67
CA ALA A 116 -1.68 2.35 -2.95
C ALA A 116 -0.15 2.20 -3.06
N GLY A 117 0.28 1.12 -3.69
CA GLY A 117 1.69 0.86 -3.90
C GLY A 117 2.34 1.87 -4.84
N ASN A 118 1.63 2.29 -5.88
CA ASN A 118 2.07 3.31 -6.82
C ASN A 118 1.01 4.41 -6.94
N VAL A 119 1.41 5.64 -6.69
CA VAL A 119 0.56 6.82 -6.84
C VAL A 119 1.11 7.67 -7.97
N TYR A 120 0.28 7.96 -8.96
CA TYR A 120 0.62 8.76 -10.13
C TYR A 120 -0.14 10.08 -10.12
N VAL A 121 0.58 11.18 -10.29
CA VAL A 121 -0.01 12.53 -10.29
C VAL A 121 0.09 13.14 -11.69
N ASN A 122 -1.03 13.56 -12.24
CA ASN A 122 -1.17 14.21 -13.54
C ASN A 122 -0.57 13.41 -14.73
N ARG A 123 -0.60 12.07 -14.62
CA ARG A 123 -0.22 11.16 -15.69
C ARG A 123 -1.12 9.92 -15.68
N ASN A 124 -1.03 9.08 -16.71
CA ASN A 124 -1.75 7.80 -16.75
C ASN A 124 -1.18 6.80 -15.72
N ILE A 125 -2.01 5.82 -15.33
CA ILE A 125 -1.68 4.77 -14.36
C ILE A 125 -1.42 3.41 -15.02
N VAL A 126 -1.24 3.37 -16.34
CA VAL A 126 -1.25 2.13 -17.14
C VAL A 126 0.02 1.29 -16.98
N GLY A 127 1.12 1.88 -16.56
CA GLY A 127 2.35 1.12 -16.41
C GLY A 127 3.43 1.86 -15.64
N ALA A 128 4.53 1.13 -15.41
CA ALA A 128 5.73 1.64 -14.77
C ALA A 128 6.95 1.35 -15.65
N VAL A 129 7.95 2.21 -15.57
CA VAL A 129 9.23 2.03 -16.24
C VAL A 129 10.21 1.39 -15.28
N VAL A 130 10.77 0.24 -15.66
CA VAL A 130 11.76 -0.50 -14.85
C VAL A 130 12.95 0.40 -14.49
N GLY A 131 13.36 0.36 -13.23
CA GLY A 131 14.45 1.19 -12.71
C GLY A 131 14.09 2.64 -12.39
N VAL A 132 12.96 3.14 -12.92
CA VAL A 132 12.48 4.51 -12.70
C VAL A 132 11.30 4.51 -11.72
N GLN A 133 10.38 3.59 -11.93
CA GLN A 133 9.16 3.48 -11.14
C GLN A 133 9.01 2.04 -10.63
N PRO A 134 9.57 1.70 -9.47
CA PRO A 134 9.37 0.39 -8.87
C PRO A 134 7.87 0.08 -8.74
N PHE A 135 7.45 -1.07 -9.24
CA PHE A 135 6.04 -1.41 -9.40
C PHE A 135 5.63 -2.58 -8.50
N GLY A 136 4.60 -2.37 -7.71
CA GLY A 136 4.03 -3.38 -6.84
C GLY A 136 3.05 -2.80 -5.84
N GLY A 137 2.00 -3.56 -5.55
CA GLY A 137 0.97 -3.21 -4.59
C GLY A 137 1.16 -3.87 -3.24
N HIS A 138 0.16 -3.68 -2.38
CA HIS A 138 0.01 -4.38 -1.12
C HIS A 138 -1.46 -4.79 -0.88
N GLY A 139 -1.75 -5.42 0.25
CA GLY A 139 -3.08 -5.95 0.53
C GLY A 139 -3.48 -7.02 -0.49
N LEU A 140 -4.64 -6.90 -1.11
CA LEU A 140 -5.10 -7.83 -2.16
C LEU A 140 -4.31 -7.69 -3.47
N SER A 141 -3.51 -6.65 -3.64
CA SER A 141 -2.76 -6.38 -4.87
C SER A 141 -1.27 -6.74 -4.78
N GLY A 142 -0.82 -7.41 -3.74
CA GLY A 142 0.54 -7.90 -3.62
C GLY A 142 1.10 -7.91 -2.22
N THR A 143 2.28 -8.49 -2.08
CA THR A 143 2.98 -8.66 -0.79
C THR A 143 4.34 -7.94 -0.74
N GLY A 144 4.68 -7.14 -1.78
CA GLY A 144 6.04 -6.59 -1.94
C GLY A 144 7.12 -7.67 -2.13
N PRO A 145 8.37 -7.33 -2.33
CA PRO A 145 8.88 -6.01 -2.67
C PRO A 145 8.49 -5.58 -4.08
N LYS A 146 8.64 -4.29 -4.37
CA LYS A 146 8.30 -3.74 -5.70
C LYS A 146 9.28 -4.23 -6.77
N ALA A 147 8.73 -4.77 -7.87
CA ALA A 147 9.51 -5.20 -9.03
C ALA A 147 10.21 -4.02 -9.72
N GLY A 148 11.40 -4.26 -10.27
CA GLY A 148 12.20 -3.24 -10.95
C GLY A 148 12.72 -2.12 -10.03
N GLY A 149 12.63 -2.31 -8.72
CA GLY A 149 13.11 -1.37 -7.72
C GLY A 149 14.50 -1.72 -7.18
N PRO A 150 15.21 -0.74 -6.55
CA PRO A 150 16.56 -0.92 -6.06
C PRO A 150 16.68 -1.96 -4.93
N PHE A 151 15.57 -2.30 -4.29
CA PHE A 151 15.54 -3.22 -3.15
C PHE A 151 15.08 -4.64 -3.52
N TYR A 152 14.69 -4.88 -4.76
CA TYR A 152 14.15 -6.18 -5.17
C TYR A 152 15.18 -7.30 -5.05
N LEU A 153 16.38 -7.11 -5.58
CA LEU A 153 17.44 -8.11 -5.56
C LEU A 153 17.90 -8.47 -4.15
N GLN A 154 17.89 -7.52 -3.23
CA GLN A 154 18.24 -7.76 -1.82
C GLN A 154 17.34 -8.81 -1.16
N ARG A 155 16.08 -8.92 -1.60
CA ARG A 155 15.12 -9.90 -1.08
C ARG A 155 15.37 -11.32 -1.61
N LEU A 156 16.13 -11.45 -2.68
CA LEU A 156 16.48 -12.71 -3.31
C LEU A 156 17.86 -13.23 -2.87
N CYS A 157 18.65 -12.41 -2.20
CA CYS A 157 20.01 -12.73 -1.79
C CYS A 157 20.09 -12.89 -0.26
N ARG A 158 21.02 -13.76 0.19
CA ARG A 158 21.45 -13.79 1.59
C ARG A 158 22.54 -12.73 1.75
N LEU A 159 22.16 -11.57 2.27
CA LEU A 159 23.10 -10.47 2.53
C LEU A 159 23.47 -10.46 4.02
N ASN A 160 24.75 -10.20 4.31
CA ASN A 160 25.21 -9.92 5.67
C ASN A 160 24.91 -8.45 6.01
N GLY A 161 23.63 -8.12 6.15
CA GLY A 161 23.15 -6.79 6.46
C GLY A 161 22.25 -6.21 5.39
N TRP A 162 21.49 -5.17 5.78
CA TRP A 162 20.62 -4.40 4.90
C TRP A 162 21.42 -3.28 4.23
N ILE A 163 21.38 -3.19 2.91
CA ILE A 163 21.92 -2.03 2.19
C ILE A 163 20.85 -0.95 2.25
N ALA A 164 21.12 0.08 3.06
CA ALA A 164 20.23 1.21 3.15
C ALA A 164 20.18 1.99 1.82
N PRO A 165 19.01 2.47 1.39
CA PRO A 165 18.93 3.37 0.25
C PRO A 165 19.61 4.70 0.57
N GLU A 166 20.05 5.42 -0.46
CA GLU A 166 20.38 6.82 -0.34
C GLU A 166 19.09 7.62 -0.11
N LEU A 167 18.94 8.15 1.09
CA LEU A 167 17.75 8.89 1.49
C LEU A 167 17.90 10.37 1.18
N THR A 168 16.91 10.96 0.53
CA THR A 168 16.79 12.41 0.35
C THR A 168 16.09 13.07 1.54
N LYS A 169 15.27 12.29 2.27
CA LYS A 169 14.73 12.66 3.57
C LYS A 169 14.98 11.52 4.56
N ILE A 170 15.67 11.83 5.63
CA ILE A 170 15.96 10.88 6.73
C ILE A 170 14.65 10.56 7.47
N GLY A 171 14.52 9.33 7.90
CA GLY A 171 13.38 8.89 8.70
C GLY A 171 13.38 9.49 10.11
N GLU A 172 12.20 9.62 10.66
CA GLU A 172 11.97 10.20 11.99
C GLU A 172 11.35 9.14 12.91
N ALA A 173 11.95 8.95 14.07
CA ALA A 173 11.40 8.04 15.06
C ALA A 173 10.09 8.58 15.68
N ASP A 174 9.22 7.69 16.11
CA ASP A 174 8.07 8.05 16.95
C ASP A 174 8.55 8.27 18.40
N GLU A 175 8.98 9.48 18.68
CA GLU A 175 9.52 9.85 19.99
C GLU A 175 8.48 9.69 21.12
N ALA A 176 7.19 9.82 20.81
CA ALA A 176 6.14 9.62 21.82
C ALA A 176 6.01 8.14 22.19
N ALA A 177 6.08 7.23 21.21
CA ALA A 177 6.07 5.79 21.46
C ALA A 177 7.36 5.34 22.17
N LEU A 178 8.52 5.86 21.76
CA LEU A 178 9.80 5.55 22.42
C LEU A 178 9.84 6.01 23.88
N LYS A 179 9.36 7.22 24.19
CA LYS A 179 9.26 7.72 25.56
C LYS A 179 8.34 6.88 26.43
N ARG A 180 7.20 6.42 25.88
CA ARG A 180 6.31 5.49 26.58
C ARG A 180 7.02 4.18 26.89
N LEU A 181 7.69 3.58 25.91
CA LEU A 181 8.45 2.35 26.11
C LEU A 181 9.56 2.53 27.15
N GLU A 182 10.30 3.63 27.11
CA GLU A 182 11.36 3.96 28.08
C GLU A 182 10.81 4.06 29.50
N ALA A 183 9.69 4.75 29.70
CA ALA A 183 9.03 4.86 31.00
C ALA A 183 8.61 3.48 31.53
N VAL A 184 8.00 2.65 30.70
CA VAL A 184 7.60 1.28 31.10
C VAL A 184 8.80 0.43 31.46
N LEU A 185 9.91 0.49 30.69
CA LEU A 185 11.12 -0.28 30.96
C LEU A 185 11.75 0.05 32.35
N HIS A 186 11.58 1.27 32.83
CA HIS A 186 12.03 1.64 34.17
C HIS A 186 11.22 0.96 35.28
N GLU A 187 9.95 0.71 35.08
CA GLU A 187 9.02 0.12 36.05
C GLU A 187 9.04 -1.41 36.03
N LEU A 188 9.47 -2.03 34.91
CA LEU A 188 9.50 -3.48 34.80
C LEU A 188 10.54 -4.13 35.72
N PRO A 189 10.24 -5.31 36.33
CA PRO A 189 11.14 -6.06 37.18
C PRO A 189 12.24 -6.79 36.39
N LEU A 190 12.93 -6.06 35.53
CA LEU A 190 14.02 -6.55 34.68
C LEU A 190 15.34 -6.55 35.49
N ASN A 191 16.19 -7.54 35.23
CA ASN A 191 17.54 -7.53 35.76
C ASN A 191 18.40 -6.43 35.06
N GLN A 192 19.57 -6.14 35.62
CA GLN A 192 20.43 -5.06 35.14
C GLN A 192 20.88 -5.27 33.67
N GLN A 193 21.13 -6.51 33.25
CA GLN A 193 21.56 -6.83 31.91
C GLN A 193 20.43 -6.61 30.88
N GLU A 194 19.21 -6.99 31.24
CA GLU A 194 18.02 -6.77 30.41
C GLU A 194 17.72 -5.27 30.24
N LYS A 195 17.84 -4.48 31.34
CA LYS A 195 17.69 -3.02 31.31
C LYS A 195 18.73 -2.35 30.42
N LEU A 196 20.00 -2.77 30.50
CA LEU A 196 21.06 -2.26 29.62
C LEU A 196 20.83 -2.61 28.15
N ALA A 197 20.41 -3.84 27.85
CA ALA A 197 20.10 -4.26 26.50
C ALA A 197 18.93 -3.46 25.90
N ALA A 198 17.86 -3.27 26.66
CA ALA A 198 16.69 -2.48 26.25
C ALA A 198 17.05 -1.00 26.02
N ALA A 199 17.85 -0.40 26.89
CA ALA A 199 18.33 0.98 26.74
C ALA A 199 19.23 1.15 25.51
N ALA A 200 20.10 0.18 25.22
CA ALA A 200 20.94 0.18 24.02
C ALA A 200 20.09 0.07 22.73
N ALA A 201 19.07 -0.79 22.75
CA ALA A 201 18.12 -0.92 21.63
C ALA A 201 17.41 0.42 21.36
N LEU A 202 16.87 1.07 22.40
CA LEU A 202 16.22 2.39 22.27
C LEU A 202 17.15 3.46 21.69
N GLY A 203 18.42 3.48 22.09
CA GLY A 203 19.40 4.43 21.58
C GLY A 203 19.68 4.23 20.09
N GLN A 204 19.73 2.99 19.62
CA GLN A 204 20.05 2.66 18.22
C GLN A 204 18.90 2.93 17.25
N VAL A 205 17.66 2.64 17.63
CA VAL A 205 16.51 2.71 16.73
C VAL A 205 16.14 4.15 16.34
N ARG A 206 16.46 5.15 17.17
CA ARG A 206 16.23 6.58 16.87
C ARG A 206 16.87 7.01 15.56
N PHE A 207 17.96 6.38 15.17
CA PHE A 207 18.74 6.74 13.98
C PHE A 207 18.58 5.77 12.80
N ARG A 208 17.77 4.73 12.95
CA ARG A 208 17.65 3.65 11.95
C ARG A 208 16.25 3.47 11.36
N THR A 209 15.29 4.28 11.78
CA THR A 209 13.92 4.16 11.27
C THR A 209 13.79 4.70 9.84
N LEU A 210 12.96 4.03 9.04
CA LEU A 210 12.53 4.52 7.73
C LEU A 210 11.16 5.21 7.77
N ARG A 211 10.57 5.41 8.94
CA ARG A 211 9.30 6.12 9.10
C ARG A 211 9.44 7.54 8.54
N ASN A 212 8.55 7.93 7.62
CA ASN A 212 8.58 9.21 6.91
C ASN A 212 9.85 9.48 6.09
N ALA A 213 10.70 8.48 5.88
CA ALA A 213 11.86 8.61 5.01
C ALA A 213 11.44 8.68 3.54
N GLU A 214 12.26 9.30 2.72
CA GLU A 214 12.07 9.39 1.28
C GLU A 214 13.39 9.22 0.54
N ALA A 215 13.33 8.53 -0.60
CA ALA A 215 14.41 8.46 -1.57
C ALA A 215 13.88 8.94 -2.92
N VAL A 216 14.54 9.91 -3.53
CA VAL A 216 14.24 10.32 -4.91
C VAL A 216 14.89 9.32 -5.86
N LEU A 217 14.09 8.83 -6.79
CA LEU A 217 14.51 7.89 -7.82
C LEU A 217 14.80 8.62 -9.13
N PRO A 218 15.64 8.05 -10.01
CA PRO A 218 15.88 8.64 -11.33
C PRO A 218 14.55 8.74 -12.11
N GLY A 219 14.50 9.70 -13.02
CA GLY A 219 13.33 9.92 -13.88
C GLY A 219 13.64 10.85 -15.05
N PRO A 220 12.77 10.90 -16.06
CA PRO A 220 12.90 11.83 -17.17
C PRO A 220 12.68 13.28 -16.71
N THR A 221 13.14 14.21 -17.53
CA THR A 221 12.95 15.65 -17.29
C THR A 221 11.46 16.00 -17.12
N GLY A 222 11.14 16.75 -16.05
CA GLY A 222 9.78 17.16 -15.73
C GLY A 222 9.00 16.15 -14.89
N GLU A 223 9.58 14.99 -14.54
CA GLU A 223 9.00 13.98 -13.66
C GLU A 223 9.81 13.89 -12.37
N ARG A 224 9.12 13.82 -11.22
CA ARG A 224 9.74 13.53 -9.92
C ARG A 224 9.24 12.19 -9.43
N ASN A 225 10.14 11.24 -9.28
CA ASN A 225 9.86 9.93 -8.73
C ASN A 225 10.44 9.85 -7.31
N ALA A 226 9.61 9.44 -6.36
CA ALA A 226 10.03 9.28 -4.97
C ALA A 226 9.51 7.97 -4.40
N ALA A 227 10.36 7.26 -3.68
CA ALA A 227 9.99 6.11 -2.86
C ALA A 227 9.88 6.54 -1.41
N SER A 228 8.80 6.17 -0.76
CA SER A 228 8.58 6.36 0.67
C SER A 228 8.23 5.05 1.34
N TRP A 229 8.43 4.98 2.65
CA TRP A 229 8.15 3.79 3.45
C TRP A 229 6.96 4.05 4.34
N ARG A 230 6.01 3.13 4.31
CA ARG A 230 4.86 3.10 5.22
C ARG A 230 4.97 1.92 6.15
N ALA A 231 4.81 2.17 7.42
CA ALA A 231 4.76 1.14 8.44
C ALA A 231 3.42 0.38 8.36
N PRO A 232 3.41 -0.96 8.51
CA PRO A 232 2.17 -1.68 8.78
C PRO A 232 1.59 -1.22 10.11
N LYS A 233 0.27 -1.32 10.28
CA LYS A 233 -0.38 -0.92 11.54
C LYS A 233 0.02 -1.84 12.70
N ARG A 234 0.18 -3.13 12.43
CA ARG A 234 0.47 -4.17 13.42
C ARG A 234 1.47 -5.19 12.88
N VAL A 235 2.32 -5.70 13.75
CA VAL A 235 3.28 -6.78 13.46
C VAL A 235 3.21 -7.82 14.54
N TRP A 236 3.07 -9.09 14.16
CA TRP A 236 3.16 -10.22 15.08
C TRP A 236 4.61 -10.50 15.43
N LEU A 237 4.91 -10.47 16.75
CA LEU A 237 6.17 -10.96 17.28
C LEU A 237 5.99 -12.44 17.66
N TYR A 238 6.82 -13.28 17.08
CA TYR A 238 6.76 -14.71 17.29
C TYR A 238 8.09 -15.25 17.83
N GLY A 239 8.05 -15.82 19.04
CA GLY A 239 9.23 -16.42 19.69
C GLY A 239 10.30 -15.40 20.13
N GLY A 240 11.46 -15.91 20.45
CA GLY A 240 12.63 -15.11 20.87
C GLY A 240 12.82 -15.05 22.39
N SER A 241 14.01 -14.60 22.80
CA SER A 241 14.29 -14.27 24.21
C SER A 241 13.63 -12.93 24.59
N LEU A 242 13.49 -12.67 25.87
CA LEU A 242 12.96 -11.39 26.36
C LEU A 242 13.78 -10.18 25.84
N ALA A 243 15.10 -10.29 25.82
CA ALA A 243 15.98 -9.24 25.29
C ALA A 243 15.76 -8.98 23.78
N ALA A 244 15.68 -10.04 22.97
CA ALA A 244 15.37 -9.91 21.56
C ALA A 244 13.97 -9.34 21.30
N SER A 245 13.02 -9.64 22.19
CA SER A 245 11.66 -9.11 22.13
C SER A 245 11.61 -7.62 22.44
N PHE A 246 12.41 -7.13 23.37
CA PHE A 246 12.52 -5.69 23.63
C PHE A 246 13.23 -4.95 22.51
N ASP A 247 14.25 -5.53 21.88
CA ASP A 247 14.89 -4.94 20.68
C ASP A 247 13.87 -4.79 19.54
N ALA A 248 13.13 -5.87 19.25
CA ALA A 248 12.07 -5.82 18.25
C ALA A 248 10.96 -4.80 18.59
N LEU A 249 10.51 -4.76 19.86
CA LEU A 249 9.51 -3.81 20.31
C LEU A 249 9.98 -2.36 20.17
N ALA A 250 11.26 -2.08 20.49
CA ALA A 250 11.84 -0.75 20.30
C ALA A 250 11.85 -0.33 18.82
N GLN A 251 12.18 -1.24 17.91
CA GLN A 251 12.15 -0.98 16.46
C GLN A 251 10.72 -0.70 15.96
N LEU A 252 9.74 -1.47 16.43
CA LEU A 252 8.34 -1.27 16.10
C LEU A 252 7.81 0.05 16.65
N ALA A 253 8.09 0.35 17.92
CA ALA A 253 7.70 1.62 18.56
C ALA A 253 8.30 2.83 17.83
N ALA A 254 9.60 2.80 17.50
CA ALA A 254 10.25 3.86 16.72
C ALA A 254 9.59 4.08 15.36
N SER A 255 9.03 3.02 14.77
CA SER A 255 8.35 3.06 13.48
C SER A 255 6.85 3.38 13.60
N GLY A 256 6.32 3.58 14.82
CA GLY A 256 4.89 3.81 15.07
C GLY A 256 4.02 2.56 14.79
N ILE A 257 4.60 1.37 15.00
CA ILE A 257 3.94 0.09 14.75
C ILE A 257 3.54 -0.56 16.08
N THR A 258 2.30 -1.00 16.22
CA THR A 258 1.85 -1.80 17.37
C THR A 258 2.31 -3.25 17.19
N ALA A 259 2.96 -3.80 18.22
CA ALA A 259 3.28 -5.22 18.26
C ALA A 259 2.04 -6.04 18.68
N VAL A 260 1.96 -7.28 18.21
CA VAL A 260 0.97 -8.26 18.68
C VAL A 260 1.73 -9.50 19.11
N VAL A 261 1.40 -10.03 20.28
CA VAL A 261 2.06 -11.21 20.85
C VAL A 261 1.03 -12.26 21.24
N SER A 262 1.42 -13.53 21.25
CA SER A 262 0.59 -14.60 21.83
C SER A 262 0.75 -14.62 23.36
N ASP A 263 -0.19 -15.26 24.06
CA ASP A 263 -0.15 -15.42 25.53
C ASP A 263 1.10 -16.15 26.04
N GLN A 264 1.76 -16.91 25.17
CA GLN A 264 3.01 -17.64 25.50
C GLN A 264 4.28 -16.83 25.20
N HIS A 265 4.15 -15.63 24.63
CA HIS A 265 5.30 -14.79 24.30
C HIS A 265 5.88 -14.14 25.56
N PRO A 266 7.21 -13.99 25.69
CA PRO A 266 7.83 -13.37 26.89
C PRO A 266 7.29 -11.99 27.25
N LEU A 267 6.87 -11.18 26.29
CA LEU A 267 6.26 -9.86 26.52
C LEU A 267 4.83 -9.93 27.04
N ALA A 268 4.13 -11.07 26.91
CA ALA A 268 2.74 -11.21 27.36
C ALA A 268 2.60 -10.98 28.87
N ALA A 269 3.61 -11.38 29.65
CA ALA A 269 3.67 -11.13 31.09
C ALA A 269 3.62 -9.63 31.47
N TYR A 270 3.92 -8.75 30.53
CA TYR A 270 4.00 -7.30 30.69
C TYR A 270 2.93 -6.54 29.89
N SER A 271 1.93 -7.24 29.37
CA SER A 271 0.93 -6.64 28.47
C SER A 271 0.20 -5.45 29.10
N GLY A 272 -0.09 -5.50 30.40
CA GLY A 272 -0.73 -4.39 31.10
C GLY A 272 0.11 -3.11 31.18
N GLN A 273 1.44 -3.24 31.27
CA GLN A 273 2.37 -2.10 31.31
C GLN A 273 2.70 -1.59 29.89
N LEU A 274 2.64 -2.48 28.88
CA LEU A 274 2.96 -2.19 27.48
C LEU A 274 1.73 -1.78 26.67
N ASP A 275 0.62 -1.39 27.33
CA ASP A 275 -0.60 -0.96 26.67
C ASP A 275 -0.34 0.17 25.64
N GLY A 276 -0.89 0.02 24.45
CA GLY A 276 -0.66 0.91 23.31
C GLY A 276 0.68 0.71 22.57
N LEU A 277 1.51 -0.26 23.02
CA LEU A 277 2.71 -0.73 22.31
C LEU A 277 2.52 -2.20 21.83
N LEU A 278 1.71 -2.97 22.56
CA LEU A 278 1.24 -4.30 22.20
C LEU A 278 -0.21 -4.28 21.74
#